data_b4f8099f28d264f79298f111b7228c43
#
_entry.id   b4f8099f28d264f79298f111b7228c43
#
_cell.length_a   1.000
_cell.length_b   1.000
_cell.length_c   1.000
_cell.angle_alpha   90.00
_cell.angle_beta   90.00
_cell.angle_gamma   90.00
#
_symmetry.space_group_name_H-M   'P 1'
#
loop_
_entity.id
_entity.type
_entity.pdbx_description
1 polymer ?
#
loop_
_entity_poly.entity_id
_entity_poly.type
_entity_poly.pdbx_seq_one_letter_code
_entity_poly.pdbx_strand_id
1 'polypeptide(L)'
;MDAVQKANSGHPGMPMGMADVATVLFKDFLKFNPKNPNWLNRDRFVLSAGHGSMLLYSLLYLTGYKSISLKDIKNFRQLDCICAGHPEYHKGTGIETTTGPLGQGIANSVGFAIAEEILKKKLGKDIVNHKTYVLAGDGCLMEGISHEAMSLAGHLKLKNLVMLFDNNSISIDGPTNLAVSDNFKKRFESYGWNYILINGHNRKEIFKAFKKVQNTKKPTVISCKTKIGFGSPNKSGKASSHGSPLGLDEIKLVRKVLNWKYKPFEIPKNILNEWKKIGNKGAKLEAKWNKFYKRKKQVVDKVLKNNFNKALKTEKQNSINEVKSLATRKSSELTLNALTKENNTLIGGSADLAGSNNTKTKYHNIIKPDNFNGDYIHYGVREHAMCAIMNGIALHSNFIPYGGTFLIFTDYCKPSIRLSALMEQRVI
;
A
#
# COMPACT_ATOMS: atom_id res chain seq x y z
N MET A 1 -17.11 -4.39 14.62
CA MET A 1 -17.34 -4.28 16.08
C MET A 1 -17.36 -5.63 16.79
N ASP A 2 -18.11 -6.65 16.34
CA ASP A 2 -18.24 -7.95 17.02
C ASP A 2 -16.92 -8.69 17.22
N ALA A 3 -16.01 -8.66 16.22
CA ALA A 3 -14.70 -9.31 16.32
C ALA A 3 -13.80 -8.64 17.36
N VAL A 4 -13.79 -7.31 17.37
CA VAL A 4 -13.05 -6.50 18.36
C VAL A 4 -13.59 -6.76 19.76
N GLN A 5 -14.93 -6.82 19.91
CA GLN A 5 -15.57 -7.10 21.20
C GLN A 5 -15.25 -8.52 21.68
N LYS A 6 -15.31 -9.51 20.78
CA LYS A 6 -14.98 -10.90 21.14
C LYS A 6 -13.54 -11.06 21.57
N ALA A 7 -12.62 -10.40 20.87
CA ALA A 7 -11.19 -10.40 21.21
C ALA A 7 -10.87 -9.58 22.48
N ASN A 8 -11.83 -8.82 22.98
CA ASN A 8 -11.65 -7.82 24.03
C ASN A 8 -10.47 -6.88 23.78
N SER A 9 -10.12 -6.68 22.52
CA SER A 9 -8.95 -5.87 22.07
C SER A 9 -9.11 -5.48 20.62
N GLY A 10 -8.65 -4.29 20.24
CA GLY A 10 -8.61 -3.82 18.85
C GLY A 10 -9.27 -2.46 18.66
N HIS A 11 -9.39 -2.05 17.39
CA HIS A 11 -9.72 -0.69 17.01
C HIS A 11 -11.00 -0.68 16.15
N PRO A 12 -12.18 -0.46 16.72
CA PRO A 12 -13.44 -0.47 15.98
C PRO A 12 -13.75 0.85 15.28
N GLY A 13 -13.18 1.96 15.75
CA GLY A 13 -13.63 3.31 15.40
C GLY A 13 -13.41 3.67 13.94
N MET A 14 -12.18 3.52 13.41
CA MET A 14 -11.87 3.78 12.01
C MET A 14 -12.61 2.83 11.05
N PRO A 15 -12.66 1.50 11.28
CA PRO A 15 -13.48 0.60 10.47
C PRO A 15 -14.95 1.03 10.35
N MET A 16 -15.55 1.52 11.42
CA MET A 16 -16.93 2.00 11.40
C MET A 16 -17.06 3.35 10.66
N GLY A 17 -16.10 4.26 10.85
CA GLY A 17 -16.09 5.56 10.19
C GLY A 17 -15.88 5.48 8.68
N MET A 18 -15.02 4.57 8.22
CA MET A 18 -14.66 4.43 6.81
C MET A 18 -15.47 3.38 6.05
N ALA A 19 -16.46 2.73 6.67
CA ALA A 19 -17.25 1.68 6.05
C ALA A 19 -17.96 2.11 4.76
N ASP A 20 -18.53 3.31 4.72
CA ASP A 20 -19.21 3.86 3.54
C ASP A 20 -18.24 4.09 2.38
N VAL A 21 -17.08 4.71 2.67
CA VAL A 21 -16.03 4.99 1.67
C VAL A 21 -15.48 3.69 1.09
N ALA A 22 -15.15 2.72 1.94
CA ALA A 22 -14.63 1.43 1.53
C ALA A 22 -15.66 0.63 0.71
N THR A 23 -16.94 0.68 1.10
CA THR A 23 -18.03 0.02 0.37
C THR A 23 -18.14 0.56 -1.06
N VAL A 24 -18.16 1.88 -1.25
CA VAL A 24 -18.25 2.48 -2.59
C VAL A 24 -17.00 2.14 -3.41
N LEU A 25 -15.81 2.18 -2.81
CA LEU A 25 -14.58 1.80 -3.50
C LEU A 25 -14.65 0.36 -4.03
N PHE A 26 -14.89 -0.61 -3.15
CA PHE A 26 -14.87 -2.02 -3.50
C PHE A 26 -16.00 -2.41 -4.46
N LYS A 27 -17.19 -1.81 -4.28
CA LYS A 27 -18.35 -2.12 -5.09
C LYS A 27 -18.26 -1.58 -6.51
N ASP A 28 -17.81 -0.32 -6.66
CA ASP A 28 -18.03 0.43 -7.88
C ASP A 28 -16.72 0.75 -8.64
N PHE A 29 -15.56 0.74 -7.99
CA PHE A 29 -14.31 1.24 -8.58
C PHE A 29 -13.14 0.28 -8.53
N LEU A 30 -12.92 -0.45 -7.44
CA LEU A 30 -11.75 -1.30 -7.26
C LEU A 30 -11.76 -2.48 -8.24
N LYS A 31 -10.69 -2.61 -9.00
CA LYS A 31 -10.47 -3.70 -9.95
C LYS A 31 -9.68 -4.82 -9.29
N PHE A 32 -10.32 -5.91 -8.94
CA PHE A 32 -9.69 -7.04 -8.27
C PHE A 32 -10.39 -8.36 -8.63
N ASN A 33 -9.73 -9.51 -8.41
CA ASN A 33 -10.33 -10.84 -8.51
C ASN A 33 -9.95 -11.66 -7.28
N PRO A 34 -10.88 -11.95 -6.36
CA PRO A 34 -10.58 -12.72 -5.14
C PRO A 34 -10.18 -14.17 -5.44
N LYS A 35 -10.49 -14.71 -6.64
CA LYS A 35 -10.05 -16.03 -7.08
C LYS A 35 -8.61 -16.05 -7.59
N ASN A 36 -8.06 -14.89 -7.98
CA ASN A 36 -6.67 -14.70 -8.37
C ASN A 36 -6.09 -13.42 -7.73
N PRO A 37 -5.74 -13.45 -6.45
CA PRO A 37 -5.13 -12.32 -5.75
C PRO A 37 -3.79 -11.88 -6.34
N ASN A 38 -3.17 -12.71 -7.17
CA ASN A 38 -1.89 -12.42 -7.84
C ASN A 38 -2.05 -11.82 -9.25
N TRP A 39 -3.26 -11.53 -9.70
CA TRP A 39 -3.48 -10.90 -11.00
C TRP A 39 -2.67 -9.61 -11.14
N LEU A 40 -1.75 -9.57 -12.12
CA LEU A 40 -0.77 -8.49 -12.28
C LEU A 40 -1.43 -7.10 -12.41
N ASN A 41 -2.52 -7.00 -13.16
CA ASN A 41 -3.21 -5.73 -13.44
C ASN A 41 -4.38 -5.43 -12.50
N ARG A 42 -4.46 -6.07 -11.32
CA ARG A 42 -5.45 -5.69 -10.30
C ARG A 42 -5.06 -4.37 -9.64
N ASP A 43 -6.03 -3.62 -9.16
CA ASP A 43 -5.75 -2.51 -8.27
C ASP A 43 -5.21 -3.02 -6.93
N ARG A 44 -4.48 -2.18 -6.21
CA ARG A 44 -3.95 -2.46 -4.88
C ARG A 44 -4.74 -1.65 -3.86
N PHE A 45 -5.13 -2.29 -2.76
CA PHE A 45 -5.72 -1.61 -1.60
C PHE A 45 -4.81 -1.81 -0.40
N VAL A 46 -4.21 -0.73 0.07
CA VAL A 46 -3.30 -0.71 1.22
C VAL A 46 -3.97 -0.04 2.40
N LEU A 47 -4.04 -0.73 3.52
CA LEU A 47 -4.49 -0.16 4.79
C LEU A 47 -3.29 0.36 5.58
N SER A 48 -2.91 1.63 5.37
CA SER A 48 -1.79 2.25 6.11
C SER A 48 -2.14 2.50 7.58
N ALA A 49 -3.40 2.80 7.88
CA ALA A 49 -3.92 2.80 9.25
C ALA A 49 -4.18 1.36 9.73
N GLY A 50 -3.09 0.59 9.87
CA GLY A 50 -3.12 -0.87 10.08
C GLY A 50 -3.88 -1.32 11.34
N HIS A 51 -4.00 -0.44 12.34
CA HIS A 51 -4.82 -0.69 13.53
C HIS A 51 -6.30 -0.97 13.18
N GLY A 52 -6.82 -0.39 12.09
CA GLY A 52 -8.17 -0.67 11.60
C GLY A 52 -8.30 -1.97 10.80
N SER A 53 -7.45 -2.95 11.04
CA SER A 53 -7.30 -4.21 10.30
C SER A 53 -8.62 -4.93 10.02
N MET A 54 -9.58 -4.86 10.95
CA MET A 54 -10.88 -5.53 10.79
C MET A 54 -11.70 -4.99 9.60
N LEU A 55 -11.48 -3.74 9.16
CA LEU A 55 -12.06 -3.25 7.91
C LEU A 55 -11.56 -4.07 6.72
N LEU A 56 -10.25 -4.24 6.61
CA LEU A 56 -9.63 -5.03 5.52
C LEU A 56 -10.10 -6.49 5.54
N TYR A 57 -10.04 -7.14 6.71
CA TYR A 57 -10.45 -8.54 6.84
C TYR A 57 -11.91 -8.75 6.49
N SER A 58 -12.78 -7.83 6.92
CA SER A 58 -14.21 -7.88 6.56
C SER A 58 -14.43 -7.74 5.05
N LEU A 59 -13.71 -6.82 4.40
CA LEU A 59 -13.81 -6.62 2.95
C LEU A 59 -13.30 -7.84 2.17
N LEU A 60 -12.19 -8.46 2.59
CA LEU A 60 -11.66 -9.67 1.97
C LEU A 60 -12.64 -10.84 2.11
N TYR A 61 -13.19 -11.06 3.30
CA TYR A 61 -14.20 -12.09 3.53
C TYR A 61 -15.46 -11.87 2.68
N LEU A 62 -16.03 -10.67 2.75
CA LEU A 62 -17.29 -10.33 2.06
C LEU A 62 -17.17 -10.47 0.54
N THR A 63 -16.04 -10.06 -0.03
CA THR A 63 -15.80 -10.13 -1.47
C THR A 63 -15.37 -11.50 -1.97
N GLY A 64 -15.10 -12.45 -1.06
CA GLY A 64 -14.90 -13.86 -1.39
C GLY A 64 -13.46 -14.29 -1.58
N TYR A 65 -12.49 -13.58 -0.98
CA TYR A 65 -11.13 -14.11 -0.86
C TYR A 65 -11.14 -15.37 0.01
N LYS A 66 -10.47 -16.42 -0.45
CA LYS A 66 -10.40 -17.70 0.28
C LYS A 66 -9.50 -17.66 1.52
N SER A 67 -8.62 -16.66 1.58
CA SER A 67 -7.65 -16.47 2.66
C SER A 67 -8.27 -16.10 4.00
N ILE A 68 -9.45 -15.48 4.01
CA ILE A 68 -10.14 -15.03 5.23
C ILE A 68 -11.50 -15.67 5.29
N SER A 69 -11.72 -16.50 6.30
CA SER A 69 -13.00 -17.12 6.63
C SER A 69 -13.69 -16.41 7.79
N LEU A 70 -14.97 -16.73 8.00
CA LEU A 70 -15.70 -16.24 9.19
C LEU A 70 -15.10 -16.79 10.50
N LYS A 71 -14.46 -17.97 10.45
CA LYS A 71 -13.73 -18.54 11.60
C LYS A 71 -12.52 -17.65 11.94
N ASP A 72 -11.77 -17.19 10.94
CA ASP A 72 -10.62 -16.31 11.16
C ASP A 72 -11.05 -14.96 11.73
N ILE A 73 -12.14 -14.36 11.21
CA ILE A 73 -12.71 -13.13 11.77
C ILE A 73 -13.14 -13.32 13.23
N LYS A 74 -13.74 -14.48 13.58
CA LYS A 74 -14.11 -14.81 14.96
C LYS A 74 -12.89 -15.02 15.87
N ASN A 75 -11.75 -15.39 15.29
CA ASN A 75 -10.46 -15.59 15.97
C ASN A 75 -9.51 -14.40 15.82
N PHE A 76 -10.05 -13.22 15.57
CA PHE A 76 -9.28 -11.98 15.49
C PHE A 76 -8.34 -11.82 16.69
N ARG A 77 -7.07 -11.49 16.44
CA ARG A 77 -6.01 -11.30 17.45
C ARG A 77 -5.64 -12.55 18.26
N GLN A 78 -6.05 -13.73 17.83
CA GLN A 78 -5.57 -14.98 18.43
C GLN A 78 -4.28 -15.42 17.76
N LEU A 79 -3.43 -16.13 18.51
CA LEU A 79 -2.17 -16.69 18.00
C LEU A 79 -2.44 -17.55 16.76
N ASP A 80 -1.54 -17.50 15.78
CA ASP A 80 -1.59 -18.23 14.52
C ASP A 80 -2.85 -17.95 13.64
N CYS A 81 -3.57 -16.87 13.94
CA CYS A 81 -4.69 -16.44 13.11
C CYS A 81 -4.25 -15.38 12.08
N ILE A 82 -4.59 -15.61 10.81
CA ILE A 82 -4.34 -14.65 9.73
C ILE A 82 -4.98 -13.27 9.97
N CYS A 83 -6.04 -13.21 10.79
CA CYS A 83 -6.66 -11.97 11.25
C CYS A 83 -5.91 -11.42 12.46
N ALA A 84 -4.62 -11.14 12.30
CA ALA A 84 -3.77 -10.51 13.31
C ALA A 84 -4.27 -9.10 13.69
N GLY A 85 -3.77 -8.54 14.78
CA GLY A 85 -4.16 -7.20 15.25
C GLY A 85 -3.89 -6.08 14.24
N HIS A 86 -2.87 -6.25 13.43
CA HIS A 86 -2.50 -5.42 12.29
C HIS A 86 -2.29 -6.32 11.07
N PRO A 87 -2.53 -5.85 9.83
CA PRO A 87 -2.35 -6.68 8.64
C PRO A 87 -0.90 -7.14 8.49
N GLU A 88 -0.70 -8.43 8.27
CA GLU A 88 0.58 -9.03 7.93
C GLU A 88 0.54 -9.57 6.51
N TYR A 89 1.59 -9.28 5.75
CA TYR A 89 1.68 -9.71 4.36
C TYR A 89 1.88 -11.21 4.26
N HIS A 90 0.98 -11.86 3.52
CA HIS A 90 1.15 -13.22 3.05
C HIS A 90 0.76 -13.27 1.57
N LYS A 91 1.64 -13.83 0.76
CA LYS A 91 1.43 -13.86 -0.70
C LYS A 91 0.10 -14.53 -1.08
N GLY A 92 -0.68 -13.85 -1.92
CA GLY A 92 -1.93 -14.40 -2.44
C GLY A 92 -3.14 -14.32 -1.51
N THR A 93 -3.04 -13.58 -0.41
CA THR A 93 -4.14 -13.41 0.56
C THR A 93 -5.06 -12.23 0.26
N GLY A 94 -4.57 -11.26 -0.51
CA GLY A 94 -5.22 -9.96 -0.70
C GLY A 94 -4.74 -8.89 0.28
N ILE A 95 -3.88 -9.24 1.24
CA ILE A 95 -3.16 -8.30 2.11
C ILE A 95 -1.90 -7.88 1.38
N GLU A 96 -1.83 -6.63 0.94
CA GLU A 96 -0.78 -6.16 0.03
C GLU A 96 0.56 -5.88 0.72
N THR A 97 0.55 -5.56 2.00
CA THR A 97 1.75 -5.26 2.79
C THR A 97 1.47 -5.37 4.29
N THR A 98 2.52 -5.58 5.08
CA THR A 98 2.46 -5.52 6.55
C THR A 98 2.40 -4.06 6.99
N THR A 99 1.38 -3.71 7.77
CA THR A 99 1.20 -2.38 8.36
C THR A 99 0.96 -2.50 9.86
N GLY A 100 0.87 -1.36 10.53
CA GLY A 100 0.84 -1.24 12.00
C GLY A 100 1.73 -0.08 12.39
N PRO A 101 3.03 -0.08 12.06
CA PRO A 101 3.82 1.14 12.11
C PRO A 101 3.25 2.17 11.13
N LEU A 102 2.79 3.30 11.67
CA LEU A 102 2.10 4.34 10.89
C LEU A 102 3.03 4.94 9.83
N GLY A 103 2.48 5.35 8.70
CA GLY A 103 3.24 5.92 7.58
C GLY A 103 3.86 4.87 6.62
N GLN A 104 4.20 3.67 7.09
CA GLN A 104 4.82 2.63 6.25
C GLN A 104 3.94 2.26 5.04
N GLY A 105 2.64 2.07 5.24
CA GLY A 105 1.71 1.75 4.15
C GLY A 105 1.61 2.85 3.10
N ILE A 106 1.70 4.13 3.49
CA ILE A 106 1.76 5.26 2.54
C ILE A 106 3.01 5.13 1.67
N ALA A 107 4.19 4.93 2.27
CA ALA A 107 5.44 4.84 1.54
C ALA A 107 5.50 3.57 0.66
N ASN A 108 5.01 2.41 1.15
CA ASN A 108 4.87 1.21 0.31
C ASN A 108 3.96 1.47 -0.89
N SER A 109 2.87 2.23 -0.71
CA SER A 109 1.94 2.58 -1.80
C SER A 109 2.60 3.45 -2.88
N VAL A 110 3.54 4.31 -2.50
CA VAL A 110 4.38 5.04 -3.46
C VAL A 110 5.23 4.06 -4.26
N GLY A 111 5.82 3.06 -3.61
CA GLY A 111 6.57 1.98 -4.27
C GLY A 111 5.72 1.18 -5.26
N PHE A 112 4.50 0.80 -4.87
CA PHE A 112 3.54 0.16 -5.79
C PHE A 112 3.24 1.03 -7.02
N ALA A 113 3.03 2.32 -6.85
CA ALA A 113 2.73 3.23 -7.94
C ALA A 113 3.93 3.47 -8.87
N ILE A 114 5.15 3.51 -8.34
CA ILE A 114 6.39 3.58 -9.14
C ILE A 114 6.54 2.30 -9.98
N ALA A 115 6.39 1.13 -9.36
CA ALA A 115 6.49 -0.16 -10.05
C ALA A 115 5.42 -0.31 -11.15
N GLU A 116 4.20 0.18 -10.91
CA GLU A 116 3.13 0.23 -11.92
C GLU A 116 3.54 1.08 -13.12
N GLU A 117 4.03 2.30 -12.92
CA GLU A 117 4.44 3.20 -14.01
C GLU A 117 5.63 2.62 -14.81
N ILE A 118 6.62 1.99 -14.14
CA ILE A 118 7.73 1.31 -14.81
C ILE A 118 7.22 0.17 -15.69
N LEU A 119 6.38 -0.72 -15.12
CA LEU A 119 5.84 -1.85 -15.87
C LEU A 119 4.92 -1.42 -17.01
N LYS A 120 4.14 -0.38 -16.80
CA LYS A 120 3.27 0.20 -17.84
C LYS A 120 4.09 0.72 -19.03
N LYS A 121 5.25 1.32 -18.78
CA LYS A 121 6.18 1.74 -19.84
C LYS A 121 6.80 0.55 -20.57
N LYS A 122 7.22 -0.48 -19.83
CA LYS A 122 7.88 -1.66 -20.42
C LYS A 122 6.90 -2.59 -21.17
N LEU A 123 5.66 -2.74 -20.69
CA LEU A 123 4.69 -3.73 -21.17
C LEU A 123 3.50 -3.15 -21.92
N GLY A 124 3.25 -1.86 -21.76
CA GLY A 124 2.09 -1.15 -22.29
C GLY A 124 0.87 -1.16 -21.36
N LYS A 125 0.01 -0.16 -21.55
CA LYS A 125 -1.19 0.08 -20.71
C LYS A 125 -2.23 -1.05 -20.76
N ASP A 126 -2.19 -1.89 -21.78
CA ASP A 126 -3.11 -3.03 -21.90
C ASP A 126 -2.73 -4.17 -20.95
N ILE A 127 -1.46 -4.23 -20.55
CA ILE A 127 -0.93 -5.23 -19.62
C ILE A 127 -0.87 -4.67 -18.19
N VAL A 128 -0.39 -3.45 -18.00
CA VAL A 128 -0.31 -2.81 -16.68
C VAL A 128 -0.89 -1.41 -16.74
N ASN A 129 -1.99 -1.23 -16.02
CA ASN A 129 -2.65 0.07 -15.82
C ASN A 129 -3.66 -0.08 -14.69
N HIS A 130 -3.17 -0.08 -13.47
CA HIS A 130 -3.99 -0.21 -12.28
C HIS A 130 -3.72 0.94 -11.31
N LYS A 131 -4.59 1.11 -10.35
CA LYS A 131 -4.44 2.10 -9.29
C LYS A 131 -3.97 1.45 -7.99
N THR A 132 -3.31 2.26 -7.18
CA THR A 132 -3.02 1.96 -5.79
C THR A 132 -3.85 2.90 -4.93
N TYR A 133 -4.74 2.32 -4.12
CA TYR A 133 -5.53 3.03 -3.12
C TYR A 133 -4.94 2.78 -1.75
N VAL A 134 -4.63 3.84 -1.00
CA VAL A 134 -4.11 3.73 0.36
C VAL A 134 -5.03 4.45 1.33
N LEU A 135 -5.47 3.74 2.38
CA LEU A 135 -6.26 4.31 3.45
C LEU A 135 -5.36 4.69 4.63
N ALA A 136 -5.38 5.96 4.99
CA ALA A 136 -4.55 6.55 6.03
C ALA A 136 -5.41 7.37 6.99
N GLY A 137 -5.06 7.41 8.27
CA GLY A 137 -5.66 8.27 9.29
C GLY A 137 -4.76 9.46 9.63
N ASP A 138 -5.21 10.29 10.56
CA ASP A 138 -4.49 11.48 11.04
C ASP A 138 -3.07 11.12 11.51
N GLY A 139 -2.91 10.09 12.34
CA GLY A 139 -1.60 9.65 12.83
C GLY A 139 -0.66 9.21 11.70
N CYS A 140 -1.17 8.59 10.63
CA CYS A 140 -0.33 8.27 9.46
C CYS A 140 0.25 9.53 8.82
N LEU A 141 -0.49 10.64 8.79
CA LEU A 141 -0.04 11.90 8.19
C LEU A 141 0.87 12.72 9.09
N MET A 142 0.96 12.39 10.37
CA MET A 142 1.91 13.00 11.33
C MET A 142 3.32 12.41 11.20
N GLU A 143 3.44 11.16 10.76
CA GLU A 143 4.72 10.48 10.63
C GLU A 143 5.65 11.14 9.61
N GLY A 144 6.93 11.31 9.97
CA GLY A 144 7.95 11.91 9.10
C GLY A 144 8.11 11.20 7.76
N ILE A 145 8.09 9.86 7.78
CA ILE A 145 8.16 9.03 6.56
C ILE A 145 7.05 9.35 5.56
N SER A 146 5.87 9.74 6.03
CA SER A 146 4.75 10.12 5.17
C SER A 146 5.02 11.41 4.42
N HIS A 147 5.66 12.40 5.06
CA HIS A 147 6.08 13.65 4.41
C HIS A 147 7.11 13.37 3.32
N GLU A 148 8.12 12.54 3.59
CA GLU A 148 9.12 12.13 2.62
C GLU A 148 8.48 11.43 1.41
N ALA A 149 7.63 10.43 1.65
CA ALA A 149 7.00 9.63 0.60
C ALA A 149 6.00 10.45 -0.24
N MET A 150 5.14 11.25 0.39
CA MET A 150 4.15 12.08 -0.31
C MET A 150 4.81 13.16 -1.16
N SER A 151 5.89 13.77 -0.67
CA SER A 151 6.67 14.75 -1.44
C SER A 151 7.26 14.11 -2.70
N LEU A 152 7.87 12.93 -2.59
CA LEU A 152 8.43 12.22 -3.75
C LEU A 152 7.33 11.78 -4.73
N ALA A 153 6.19 11.31 -4.24
CA ALA A 153 5.06 10.90 -5.09
C ALA A 153 4.50 12.05 -5.92
N GLY A 154 4.40 13.24 -5.32
CA GLY A 154 3.98 14.44 -6.04
C GLY A 154 5.01 14.90 -7.07
N HIS A 155 6.32 14.90 -6.70
CA HIS A 155 7.42 15.18 -7.61
C HIS A 155 7.37 14.28 -8.85
N LEU A 156 7.21 12.97 -8.65
CA LEU A 156 7.12 11.99 -9.74
C LEU A 156 5.75 11.98 -10.46
N LYS A 157 4.77 12.76 -10.00
CA LYS A 157 3.41 12.84 -10.57
C LYS A 157 2.72 11.48 -10.68
N LEU A 158 2.77 10.65 -9.64
CA LEU A 158 2.21 9.30 -9.62
C LEU A 158 0.68 9.29 -9.70
N LYS A 159 0.13 9.50 -10.88
CA LYS A 159 -1.31 9.74 -11.14
C LYS A 159 -2.24 8.58 -10.76
N ASN A 160 -1.72 7.35 -10.67
CA ASN A 160 -2.47 6.17 -10.28
C ASN A 160 -2.44 5.91 -8.77
N LEU A 161 -1.80 6.77 -7.98
CA LEU A 161 -1.83 6.74 -6.52
C LEU A 161 -2.98 7.59 -5.99
N VAL A 162 -3.88 6.97 -5.22
CA VAL A 162 -5.04 7.61 -4.59
C VAL A 162 -5.01 7.34 -3.09
N MET A 163 -4.92 8.39 -2.28
CA MET A 163 -5.01 8.30 -0.83
C MET A 163 -6.43 8.60 -0.36
N LEU A 164 -6.95 7.75 0.50
CA LEU A 164 -8.19 7.95 1.25
C LEU A 164 -7.79 8.37 2.65
N PHE A 165 -7.95 9.65 2.96
CA PHE A 165 -7.62 10.18 4.27
C PHE A 165 -8.86 10.16 5.16
N ASP A 166 -8.85 9.33 6.20
CA ASP A 166 -9.86 9.33 7.27
C ASP A 166 -9.68 10.56 8.15
N ASN A 167 -10.28 11.66 7.73
CA ASN A 167 -10.21 12.95 8.41
C ASN A 167 -11.31 13.04 9.46
N ASN A 168 -11.14 12.31 10.57
CA ASN A 168 -12.09 12.24 11.67
C ASN A 168 -11.70 13.14 12.86
N SER A 169 -10.52 13.75 12.83
CA SER A 169 -9.98 14.67 13.84
C SER A 169 -9.79 14.07 15.24
N ILE A 170 -9.65 12.73 15.34
CA ILE A 170 -9.44 12.01 16.60
C ILE A 170 -8.23 11.10 16.51
N SER A 171 -7.37 11.19 17.51
CA SER A 171 -6.27 10.24 17.79
C SER A 171 -6.59 9.43 19.05
N ILE A 172 -5.61 8.63 19.50
CA ILE A 172 -5.78 7.81 20.71
C ILE A 172 -5.86 8.67 21.98
N ASP A 173 -5.13 9.78 22.00
CA ASP A 173 -5.08 10.69 23.15
C ASP A 173 -6.22 11.70 23.17
N GLY A 174 -6.97 11.85 22.05
CA GLY A 174 -8.07 12.80 21.95
C GLY A 174 -8.14 13.54 20.62
N PRO A 175 -8.63 14.77 20.61
CA PRO A 175 -8.71 15.59 19.40
C PRO A 175 -7.32 15.86 18.80
N THR A 176 -7.20 15.78 17.46
CA THR A 176 -5.92 15.97 16.77
C THR A 176 -5.35 17.37 16.91
N ASN A 177 -6.17 18.37 17.20
CA ASN A 177 -5.72 19.76 17.43
C ASN A 177 -4.86 19.94 18.71
N LEU A 178 -4.74 18.92 19.55
CA LEU A 178 -3.76 18.89 20.64
C LEU A 178 -2.31 18.83 20.11
N ALA A 179 -2.10 18.30 18.92
CA ALA A 179 -0.76 18.04 18.36
C ALA A 179 -0.57 18.57 16.92
N VAL A 180 -1.64 18.87 16.18
CA VAL A 180 -1.58 19.24 14.75
C VAL A 180 -2.50 20.42 14.46
N SER A 181 -1.95 21.44 13.83
CA SER A 181 -2.68 22.60 13.30
C SER A 181 -2.52 22.78 11.79
N ASP A 182 -2.04 21.74 11.09
CA ASP A 182 -1.74 21.79 9.67
C ASP A 182 -2.97 22.02 8.80
N ASN A 183 -2.79 22.82 7.77
CA ASN A 183 -3.75 22.88 6.68
C ASN A 183 -3.46 21.77 5.66
N PHE A 184 -4.13 20.63 5.79
CA PHE A 184 -3.91 19.48 4.91
C PHE A 184 -4.06 19.82 3.43
N LYS A 185 -5.03 20.66 3.04
CA LYS A 185 -5.19 21.06 1.63
C LYS A 185 -3.93 21.74 1.12
N LYS A 186 -3.44 22.77 1.82
CA LYS A 186 -2.21 23.48 1.42
C LYS A 186 -1.01 22.56 1.42
N ARG A 187 -0.88 21.65 2.40
CA ARG A 187 0.21 20.66 2.47
C ARG A 187 0.23 19.77 1.22
N PHE A 188 -0.89 19.15 0.87
CA PHE A 188 -0.97 18.27 -0.30
C PHE A 188 -0.77 19.03 -1.61
N GLU A 189 -1.34 20.22 -1.74
CA GLU A 189 -1.15 21.08 -2.91
C GLU A 189 0.32 21.48 -3.09
N SER A 190 1.04 21.80 -2.00
CA SER A 190 2.48 22.12 -2.04
C SER A 190 3.35 20.91 -2.45
N TYR A 191 2.92 19.69 -2.12
CA TYR A 191 3.57 18.48 -2.62
C TYR A 191 3.21 18.14 -4.08
N GLY A 192 2.35 18.91 -4.73
CA GLY A 192 1.95 18.65 -6.11
C GLY A 192 0.81 17.62 -6.26
N TRP A 193 0.05 17.36 -5.19
CA TRP A 193 -1.12 16.48 -5.21
C TRP A 193 -2.40 17.25 -5.53
N ASN A 194 -3.42 16.54 -6.05
CA ASN A 194 -4.79 17.02 -6.00
C ASN A 194 -5.40 16.74 -4.63
N TYR A 195 -6.21 17.67 -4.13
CA TYR A 195 -6.95 17.53 -2.88
C TYR A 195 -8.46 17.59 -3.15
N ILE A 196 -9.22 16.60 -2.67
CA ILE A 196 -10.68 16.53 -2.78
C ILE A 196 -11.24 16.33 -1.38
N LEU A 197 -12.04 17.26 -0.89
CA LEU A 197 -12.75 17.14 0.40
C LEU A 197 -14.16 16.64 0.15
N ILE A 198 -14.60 15.63 0.92
CA ILE A 198 -15.94 15.05 0.87
C ILE A 198 -16.50 14.77 2.26
N ASN A 199 -17.82 14.69 2.36
CA ASN A 199 -18.46 14.01 3.48
C ASN A 199 -18.34 12.48 3.28
N GLY A 200 -17.55 11.81 4.16
CA GLY A 200 -17.27 10.38 4.11
C GLY A 200 -18.47 9.47 4.39
N HIS A 201 -19.63 10.04 4.77
CA HIS A 201 -20.90 9.34 4.95
C HIS A 201 -21.93 9.67 3.85
N ASN A 202 -21.56 10.54 2.87
CA ASN A 202 -22.43 10.87 1.74
C ASN A 202 -22.04 10.04 0.50
N ARG A 203 -22.77 8.99 0.21
CA ARG A 203 -22.50 8.09 -0.92
C ARG A 203 -22.36 8.80 -2.26
N LYS A 204 -23.16 9.87 -2.50
CA LYS A 204 -23.09 10.60 -3.78
C LYS A 204 -21.77 11.36 -3.93
N GLU A 205 -21.30 12.00 -2.84
CA GLU A 205 -20.00 12.70 -2.83
C GLU A 205 -18.85 11.72 -2.97
N ILE A 206 -18.89 10.58 -2.23
CA ILE A 206 -17.88 9.52 -2.32
C ILE A 206 -17.79 9.01 -3.78
N PHE A 207 -18.91 8.67 -4.40
CA PHE A 207 -18.94 8.18 -5.78
C PHE A 207 -18.39 9.22 -6.78
N LYS A 208 -18.79 10.49 -6.65
CA LYS A 208 -18.27 11.58 -7.50
C LYS A 208 -16.75 11.75 -7.35
N ALA A 209 -16.22 11.68 -6.12
CA ALA A 209 -14.79 11.76 -5.87
C ALA A 209 -14.03 10.60 -6.53
N PHE A 210 -14.48 9.35 -6.35
CA PHE A 210 -13.87 8.21 -7.01
C PHE A 210 -13.96 8.27 -8.54
N LYS A 211 -15.06 8.79 -9.10
CA LYS A 211 -15.19 9.02 -10.55
C LYS A 211 -14.17 10.05 -11.04
N LYS A 212 -13.96 11.14 -10.29
CA LYS A 212 -13.00 12.19 -10.63
C LYS A 212 -11.55 11.67 -10.67
N VAL A 213 -11.15 10.82 -9.71
CA VAL A 213 -9.77 10.31 -9.64
C VAL A 213 -9.44 9.26 -10.69
N GLN A 214 -10.40 8.81 -11.51
CA GLN A 214 -10.11 7.87 -12.59
C GLN A 214 -9.22 8.48 -13.70
N ASN A 215 -9.28 9.80 -13.90
CA ASN A 215 -8.63 10.52 -15.00
C ASN A 215 -7.74 11.68 -14.53
N THR A 216 -7.08 11.55 -13.38
CA THR A 216 -6.17 12.59 -12.87
C THR A 216 -4.77 12.47 -13.49
N LYS A 217 -4.04 13.60 -13.50
CA LYS A 217 -2.64 13.67 -13.98
C LYS A 217 -1.62 13.72 -12.84
N LYS A 218 -2.09 13.77 -11.59
CA LYS A 218 -1.28 13.87 -10.37
C LYS A 218 -1.81 12.88 -9.35
N PRO A 219 -1.01 12.48 -8.35
CA PRO A 219 -1.54 11.75 -7.21
C PRO A 219 -2.64 12.55 -6.54
N THR A 220 -3.62 11.86 -5.96
CA THR A 220 -4.80 12.53 -5.42
C THR A 220 -5.10 12.03 -4.02
N VAL A 221 -5.36 12.96 -3.10
CA VAL A 221 -5.93 12.65 -1.80
C VAL A 221 -7.42 12.98 -1.80
N ILE A 222 -8.23 12.03 -1.36
CA ILE A 222 -9.63 12.21 -1.01
C ILE A 222 -9.70 12.31 0.51
N SER A 223 -9.86 13.52 1.03
CA SER A 223 -10.04 13.78 2.45
C SER A 223 -11.50 13.53 2.81
N CYS A 224 -11.74 12.42 3.48
CA CYS A 224 -13.06 11.97 3.86
C CYS A 224 -13.37 12.47 5.27
N LYS A 225 -14.22 13.48 5.40
CA LYS A 225 -14.77 13.89 6.70
C LYS A 225 -15.67 12.79 7.22
N THR A 226 -15.21 12.09 8.27
CA THR A 226 -15.92 10.98 8.90
C THR A 226 -16.15 11.23 10.39
N LYS A 227 -16.86 10.32 11.03
CA LYS A 227 -16.92 10.24 12.49
C LYS A 227 -16.36 8.89 12.92
N ILE A 228 -15.31 8.92 13.72
CA ILE A 228 -14.77 7.69 14.34
C ILE A 228 -15.88 7.02 15.15
N GLY A 229 -16.02 5.67 15.06
CA GLY A 229 -17.09 4.95 15.74
C GLY A 229 -18.50 5.31 15.23
N PHE A 230 -18.64 5.65 13.95
CA PHE A 230 -19.93 6.01 13.34
C PHE A 230 -21.04 5.00 13.65
N GLY A 231 -22.19 5.51 14.04
CA GLY A 231 -23.35 4.70 14.46
C GLY A 231 -23.38 4.38 15.96
N SER A 232 -22.33 4.70 16.73
CA SER A 232 -22.33 4.55 18.18
C SER A 232 -22.94 5.79 18.84
N PRO A 233 -24.03 5.67 19.61
CA PRO A 233 -24.69 6.84 20.23
C PRO A 233 -23.80 7.57 21.23
N ASN A 234 -23.04 6.83 22.05
CA ASN A 234 -22.30 7.40 23.17
C ASN A 234 -20.78 7.59 22.88
N LYS A 235 -20.22 6.81 21.90
CA LYS A 235 -18.77 6.78 21.64
C LYS A 235 -18.37 7.35 20.27
N SER A 236 -19.32 7.65 19.39
CA SER A 236 -19.03 8.24 18.08
C SER A 236 -18.37 9.63 18.23
N GLY A 237 -17.28 9.87 17.49
CA GLY A 237 -16.51 11.12 17.54
C GLY A 237 -15.62 11.26 18.79
N LYS A 238 -15.42 10.19 19.56
CA LYS A 238 -14.61 10.20 20.79
C LYS A 238 -13.42 9.27 20.70
N ALA A 239 -12.31 9.59 21.38
CA ALA A 239 -11.12 8.75 21.49
C ALA A 239 -11.44 7.35 22.08
N SER A 240 -12.46 7.25 22.95
CA SER A 240 -12.91 5.99 23.54
C SER A 240 -13.41 4.93 22.52
N SER A 241 -13.66 5.31 21.27
CA SER A 241 -13.93 4.38 20.17
C SER A 241 -12.70 4.05 19.32
N HIS A 242 -11.57 4.70 19.56
CA HIS A 242 -10.36 4.52 18.75
C HIS A 242 -9.77 3.12 18.91
N GLY A 243 -9.27 2.80 20.09
CA GLY A 243 -8.44 1.62 20.36
C GLY A 243 -9.00 0.66 21.41
N SER A 244 -10.31 0.70 21.69
CA SER A 244 -10.95 -0.14 22.68
C SER A 244 -12.27 -0.74 22.18
N PRO A 245 -12.66 -1.93 22.65
CA PRO A 245 -13.99 -2.47 22.39
C PRO A 245 -15.08 -1.48 22.82
N LEU A 246 -16.19 -1.48 22.08
CA LEU A 246 -17.31 -0.58 22.40
C LEU A 246 -18.03 -0.96 23.70
N GLY A 247 -17.99 -2.24 24.08
CA GLY A 247 -18.80 -2.82 25.14
C GLY A 247 -20.11 -3.37 24.61
N LEU A 248 -20.62 -4.42 25.27
CA LEU A 248 -21.80 -5.15 24.80
C LEU A 248 -23.06 -4.27 24.74
N ASP A 249 -23.25 -3.39 25.70
CA ASP A 249 -24.41 -2.50 25.73
C ASP A 249 -24.33 -1.43 24.64
N GLU A 250 -23.17 -0.84 24.41
CA GLU A 250 -22.99 0.10 23.31
C GLU A 250 -23.21 -0.58 21.95
N ILE A 251 -22.79 -1.82 21.78
CA ILE A 251 -23.01 -2.60 20.55
C ILE A 251 -24.52 -2.84 20.32
N LYS A 252 -25.30 -3.08 21.36
CA LYS A 252 -26.78 -3.18 21.26
C LYS A 252 -27.38 -1.86 20.73
N LEU A 253 -26.91 -0.73 21.26
CA LEU A 253 -27.33 0.59 20.81
C LEU A 253 -26.92 0.87 19.35
N VAL A 254 -25.68 0.54 18.96
CA VAL A 254 -25.21 0.65 17.56
C VAL A 254 -26.11 -0.16 16.63
N ARG A 255 -26.45 -1.42 16.98
CA ARG A 255 -27.37 -2.24 16.19
C ARG A 255 -28.74 -1.59 16.03
N LYS A 256 -29.28 -0.98 17.09
CA LYS A 256 -30.54 -0.25 17.05
C LYS A 256 -30.47 0.95 16.10
N VAL A 257 -29.44 1.79 16.21
CA VAL A 257 -29.24 2.98 15.35
C VAL A 257 -29.08 2.57 13.88
N LEU A 258 -28.31 1.52 13.60
CA LEU A 258 -28.07 1.02 12.24
C LEU A 258 -29.20 0.09 11.73
N ASN A 259 -30.26 -0.11 12.50
CA ASN A 259 -31.35 -1.05 12.19
C ASN A 259 -30.84 -2.45 11.83
N TRP A 260 -29.79 -2.92 12.53
CA TRP A 260 -29.16 -4.22 12.32
C TRP A 260 -29.70 -5.26 13.31
N LYS A 261 -30.62 -6.09 12.87
CA LYS A 261 -31.39 -7.04 13.72
C LYS A 261 -30.71 -8.41 13.91
N TYR A 262 -29.58 -8.64 13.25
CA TYR A 262 -28.92 -9.94 13.24
C TYR A 262 -27.97 -10.12 14.42
N LYS A 263 -27.76 -11.38 14.82
CA LYS A 263 -26.85 -11.77 15.91
C LYS A 263 -25.37 -11.41 15.56
N PRO A 264 -24.48 -11.40 16.55
CA PRO A 264 -23.04 -11.25 16.28
C PRO A 264 -22.54 -12.26 15.23
N PHE A 265 -21.75 -11.77 14.27
CA PHE A 265 -21.21 -12.54 13.14
C PHE A 265 -22.23 -13.13 12.16
N GLU A 266 -23.50 -12.86 12.34
CA GLU A 266 -24.54 -13.25 11.39
C GLU A 266 -24.65 -12.21 10.28
N ILE A 267 -24.53 -12.66 9.02
CA ILE A 267 -24.69 -11.83 7.84
C ILE A 267 -25.81 -12.40 6.99
N PRO A 268 -26.86 -11.63 6.69
CA PRO A 268 -27.96 -12.09 5.86
C PRO A 268 -27.48 -12.61 4.51
N LYS A 269 -28.03 -13.73 4.05
CA LYS A 269 -27.63 -14.37 2.79
C LYS A 269 -27.74 -13.43 1.58
N ASN A 270 -28.76 -12.58 1.51
CA ASN A 270 -28.91 -11.58 0.45
C ASN A 270 -27.77 -10.58 0.42
N ILE A 271 -27.37 -10.02 1.59
CA ILE A 271 -26.25 -9.08 1.70
C ILE A 271 -24.93 -9.78 1.32
N LEU A 272 -24.67 -10.96 1.87
CA LEU A 272 -23.46 -11.72 1.55
C LEU A 272 -23.38 -12.08 0.06
N ASN A 273 -24.49 -12.44 -0.56
CA ASN A 273 -24.54 -12.73 -1.99
C ASN A 273 -24.25 -11.48 -2.85
N GLU A 274 -24.76 -10.31 -2.47
CA GLU A 274 -24.43 -9.06 -3.18
C GLU A 274 -22.93 -8.76 -3.10
N TRP A 275 -22.29 -8.91 -1.95
CA TRP A 275 -20.84 -8.75 -1.82
C TRP A 275 -20.07 -9.77 -2.65
N LYS A 276 -20.46 -11.05 -2.67
CA LYS A 276 -19.85 -12.07 -3.52
C LYS A 276 -20.01 -11.76 -5.02
N LYS A 277 -21.13 -11.18 -5.45
CA LYS A 277 -21.31 -10.70 -6.82
C LYS A 277 -20.30 -9.63 -7.19
N ILE A 278 -19.96 -8.73 -6.23
CA ILE A 278 -18.92 -7.70 -6.41
C ILE A 278 -17.57 -8.38 -6.72
N GLY A 279 -17.14 -9.34 -5.89
CA GLY A 279 -15.91 -10.09 -6.13
C GLY A 279 -15.90 -10.84 -7.46
N ASN A 280 -17.03 -11.43 -7.86
CA ASN A 280 -17.14 -12.17 -9.11
C ASN A 280 -17.03 -11.30 -10.38
N LYS A 281 -17.26 -9.97 -10.30
CA LYS A 281 -17.02 -9.05 -11.44
C LYS A 281 -15.56 -9.10 -11.89
N GLY A 282 -14.63 -9.29 -10.97
CA GLY A 282 -13.21 -9.33 -11.24
C GLY A 282 -12.77 -10.44 -12.19
N ALA A 283 -13.39 -11.61 -12.09
CA ALA A 283 -13.09 -12.72 -12.99
C ALA A 283 -13.37 -12.37 -14.47
N LYS A 284 -14.45 -11.60 -14.74
CA LYS A 284 -14.75 -11.13 -16.10
C LYS A 284 -13.74 -10.10 -16.59
N LEU A 285 -13.27 -9.21 -15.70
CA LEU A 285 -12.26 -8.21 -16.03
C LEU A 285 -10.91 -8.88 -16.33
N GLU A 286 -10.51 -9.84 -15.51
CA GLU A 286 -9.29 -10.61 -15.74
C GLU A 286 -9.37 -11.46 -17.00
N ALA A 287 -10.49 -12.09 -17.30
CA ALA A 287 -10.68 -12.86 -18.53
C ALA A 287 -10.52 -11.98 -19.80
N LYS A 288 -10.98 -10.73 -19.77
CA LYS A 288 -10.74 -9.76 -20.85
C LYS A 288 -9.25 -9.41 -20.95
N TRP A 289 -8.61 -9.13 -19.82
CA TRP A 289 -7.18 -8.80 -19.75
C TRP A 289 -6.31 -9.98 -20.23
N ASN A 290 -6.67 -11.22 -19.89
CA ASN A 290 -5.95 -12.42 -20.29
C ASN A 290 -5.82 -12.57 -21.83
N LYS A 291 -6.73 -11.99 -22.63
CA LYS A 291 -6.61 -11.99 -24.09
C LYS A 291 -5.38 -11.19 -24.55
N PHE A 292 -5.12 -10.06 -23.91
CA PHE A 292 -3.93 -9.22 -24.18
C PHE A 292 -2.66 -9.86 -23.59
N TYR A 293 -2.74 -10.35 -22.36
CA TYR A 293 -1.64 -11.01 -21.67
C TYR A 293 -1.09 -12.20 -22.46
N LYS A 294 -1.96 -13.09 -22.98
CA LYS A 294 -1.55 -14.24 -23.78
C LYS A 294 -0.72 -13.85 -25.01
N ARG A 295 -1.09 -12.77 -25.69
CA ARG A 295 -0.35 -12.25 -26.85
C ARG A 295 1.03 -11.71 -26.50
N LYS A 296 1.20 -11.19 -25.28
CA LYS A 296 2.45 -10.57 -24.81
C LYS A 296 3.18 -11.40 -23.77
N LYS A 297 2.75 -12.63 -23.52
CA LYS A 297 3.28 -13.48 -22.44
C LYS A 297 4.80 -13.58 -22.47
N GLN A 298 5.40 -13.85 -23.62
CA GLN A 298 6.87 -13.96 -23.75
C GLN A 298 7.58 -12.66 -23.36
N VAL A 299 7.02 -11.49 -23.74
CA VAL A 299 7.58 -10.19 -23.38
C VAL A 299 7.45 -9.95 -21.88
N VAL A 300 6.29 -10.27 -21.29
CA VAL A 300 6.07 -10.16 -19.84
C VAL A 300 7.03 -11.06 -19.08
N ASP A 301 7.14 -12.33 -19.47
CA ASP A 301 8.04 -13.29 -18.84
C ASP A 301 9.50 -12.81 -18.93
N LYS A 302 9.94 -12.26 -20.07
CA LYS A 302 11.27 -11.68 -20.24
C LYS A 302 11.51 -10.47 -19.33
N VAL A 303 10.53 -9.55 -19.23
CA VAL A 303 10.65 -8.33 -18.39
C VAL A 303 10.68 -8.66 -16.90
N LEU A 304 9.95 -9.70 -16.48
CA LEU A 304 9.85 -10.10 -15.06
C LEU A 304 10.84 -11.21 -14.67
N LYS A 305 11.66 -11.67 -15.60
CA LYS A 305 12.63 -12.74 -15.33
C LYS A 305 13.88 -12.18 -14.68
N ASN A 306 14.20 -12.68 -13.49
CA ASN A 306 15.48 -12.46 -12.83
C ASN A 306 16.49 -13.52 -13.28
N ASN A 307 17.58 -13.10 -13.89
CA ASN A 307 18.68 -13.99 -14.25
C ASN A 307 20.03 -13.28 -14.10
N PHE A 308 20.67 -13.50 -12.97
CA PHE A 308 21.95 -12.88 -12.61
C PHE A 308 23.14 -13.84 -12.75
N ASN A 309 22.90 -15.13 -12.98
CA ASN A 309 23.93 -16.16 -12.87
C ASN A 309 25.11 -15.93 -13.80
N LYS A 310 24.86 -15.52 -15.06
CA LYS A 310 25.93 -15.26 -16.02
C LYS A 310 26.75 -14.04 -15.62
N ALA A 311 26.09 -12.92 -15.28
CA ALA A 311 26.75 -11.69 -14.85
C ALA A 311 27.61 -11.91 -13.60
N LEU A 312 27.07 -12.62 -12.59
CA LEU A 312 27.79 -12.93 -11.36
C LEU A 312 29.01 -13.85 -11.62
N LYS A 313 28.89 -14.87 -12.46
CA LYS A 313 30.02 -15.76 -12.81
C LYS A 313 31.13 -14.96 -13.51
N THR A 314 30.76 -14.12 -14.47
CA THR A 314 31.73 -13.29 -15.21
C THR A 314 32.45 -12.32 -14.27
N GLU A 315 31.70 -11.60 -13.41
CA GLU A 315 32.30 -10.64 -12.49
C GLU A 315 33.17 -11.32 -11.42
N LYS A 316 32.75 -12.47 -10.93
CA LYS A 316 33.58 -13.29 -10.02
C LYS A 316 34.91 -13.66 -10.68
N GLN A 317 34.89 -14.09 -11.93
CA GLN A 317 36.12 -14.47 -12.66
C GLN A 317 37.01 -13.25 -12.89
N ASN A 318 36.44 -12.11 -13.26
CA ASN A 318 37.17 -10.85 -13.41
C ASN A 318 37.86 -10.45 -12.09
N SER A 319 37.15 -10.54 -10.99
CA SER A 319 37.67 -10.20 -9.66
C SER A 319 38.80 -11.14 -9.20
N ILE A 320 38.78 -12.41 -9.63
CA ILE A 320 39.84 -13.39 -9.36
C ILE A 320 41.08 -13.08 -10.22
N ASN A 321 40.88 -12.75 -11.48
CA ASN A 321 41.97 -12.48 -12.42
C ASN A 321 42.67 -11.13 -12.15
N GLU A 322 41.92 -10.16 -11.64
CA GLU A 322 42.40 -8.83 -11.34
C GLU A 322 42.43 -8.57 -9.83
N VAL A 323 43.33 -9.26 -9.11
CA VAL A 323 43.48 -9.07 -7.66
C VAL A 323 43.90 -7.64 -7.37
N LYS A 324 42.95 -6.83 -6.88
CA LYS A 324 43.16 -5.43 -6.52
C LYS A 324 42.62 -5.17 -5.13
N SER A 325 43.34 -4.37 -4.35
CA SER A 325 42.80 -3.80 -3.10
C SER A 325 41.81 -2.68 -3.48
N LEU A 326 40.54 -2.86 -3.22
CA LEU A 326 39.47 -1.92 -3.56
C LEU A 326 38.67 -1.54 -2.32
N ALA A 327 38.20 -0.31 -2.28
CA ALA A 327 37.19 0.09 -1.32
C ALA A 327 35.89 -0.72 -1.57
N THR A 328 35.16 -1.11 -0.53
CA THR A 328 33.95 -1.93 -0.62
C THR A 328 32.89 -1.35 -1.58
N ARG A 329 32.71 -0.01 -1.57
CA ARG A 329 31.83 0.69 -2.53
C ARG A 329 32.24 0.51 -3.99
N LYS A 330 33.57 0.41 -4.28
CA LYS A 330 34.07 0.18 -5.64
C LYS A 330 33.85 -1.26 -6.09
N SER A 331 34.04 -2.21 -5.20
CA SER A 331 33.69 -3.62 -5.46
C SER A 331 32.20 -3.79 -5.74
N SER A 332 31.35 -3.13 -4.95
CA SER A 332 29.89 -3.07 -5.17
C SER A 332 29.55 -2.47 -6.54
N GLU A 333 30.19 -1.36 -6.93
CA GLU A 333 29.99 -0.70 -8.22
C GLU A 333 30.30 -1.63 -9.40
N LEU A 334 31.43 -2.37 -9.34
CA LEU A 334 31.80 -3.34 -10.38
C LEU A 334 30.74 -4.42 -10.53
N THR A 335 30.29 -4.99 -9.42
CA THR A 335 29.20 -5.97 -9.40
C THR A 335 27.91 -5.39 -9.96
N LEU A 336 27.51 -4.19 -9.54
CA LEU A 336 26.31 -3.51 -10.04
C LEU A 336 26.40 -3.23 -11.56
N ASN A 337 27.57 -2.82 -12.06
CA ASN A 337 27.78 -2.63 -13.50
C ASN A 337 27.56 -3.94 -14.29
N ALA A 338 28.07 -5.07 -13.78
CA ALA A 338 27.84 -6.37 -14.41
C ALA A 338 26.38 -6.78 -14.41
N LEU A 339 25.69 -6.62 -13.27
CA LEU A 339 24.30 -6.98 -13.10
C LEU A 339 23.34 -6.11 -13.93
N THR A 340 23.52 -4.79 -13.92
CA THR A 340 22.63 -3.84 -14.60
C THR A 340 22.78 -3.85 -16.12
N LYS A 341 23.92 -4.28 -16.63
CA LYS A 341 24.14 -4.48 -18.07
C LYS A 341 23.18 -5.53 -18.67
N GLU A 342 22.89 -6.59 -17.93
CA GLU A 342 22.14 -7.75 -18.42
C GLU A 342 20.73 -7.87 -17.88
N ASN A 343 20.36 -7.10 -16.85
CA ASN A 343 19.10 -7.29 -16.14
C ASN A 343 18.36 -5.99 -15.86
N ASN A 344 17.09 -5.95 -16.29
CA ASN A 344 16.18 -4.80 -16.15
C ASN A 344 15.25 -4.90 -14.93
N THR A 345 15.45 -5.87 -14.02
CA THR A 345 14.62 -6.04 -12.83
C THR A 345 15.25 -5.45 -11.57
N LEU A 346 16.53 -5.08 -11.61
CA LEU A 346 17.17 -4.27 -10.59
C LEU A 346 16.69 -2.83 -10.71
N ILE A 347 16.11 -2.29 -9.64
CA ILE A 347 15.69 -0.89 -9.55
C ILE A 347 16.58 -0.22 -8.52
N GLY A 348 17.53 0.57 -8.99
CA GLY A 348 18.50 1.24 -8.14
C GLY A 348 18.01 2.56 -7.58
N GLY A 349 18.69 3.04 -6.53
CA GLY A 349 18.47 4.37 -6.00
C GLY A 349 19.47 4.78 -4.94
N SER A 350 19.38 6.03 -4.52
CA SER A 350 20.19 6.56 -3.42
C SER A 350 19.48 7.71 -2.72
N ALA A 351 19.74 7.84 -1.42
CA ALA A 351 19.36 8.99 -0.62
C ALA A 351 20.41 10.11 -0.76
N ASP A 352 20.49 10.67 -1.98
CA ASP A 352 21.40 11.78 -2.36
C ASP A 352 22.91 11.49 -2.24
N LEU A 353 23.30 10.22 -2.22
CA LEU A 353 24.70 9.78 -2.05
C LEU A 353 25.20 8.92 -3.22
N ALA A 354 24.60 9.03 -4.40
CA ALA A 354 24.91 8.19 -5.55
C ALA A 354 26.41 8.17 -5.92
N GLY A 355 27.06 9.34 -5.92
CA GLY A 355 28.49 9.48 -6.20
C GLY A 355 29.39 8.97 -5.07
N SER A 356 28.95 9.09 -3.82
CA SER A 356 29.73 8.64 -2.65
C SER A 356 29.64 7.12 -2.42
N ASN A 357 28.48 6.52 -2.73
CA ASN A 357 28.21 5.11 -2.55
C ASN A 357 28.43 4.28 -3.83
N ASN A 358 28.67 4.92 -4.97
CA ASN A 358 28.81 4.30 -6.28
C ASN A 358 27.61 3.40 -6.66
N THR A 359 26.40 3.83 -6.32
CA THR A 359 25.19 3.02 -6.55
C THR A 359 24.58 3.20 -7.93
N LYS A 360 24.97 4.26 -8.67
CA LYS A 360 24.51 4.52 -10.02
C LYS A 360 25.52 4.03 -11.04
N THR A 361 25.14 3.06 -11.85
CA THR A 361 25.98 2.52 -12.92
C THR A 361 25.81 3.29 -14.23
N LYS A 362 26.74 3.08 -15.19
CA LYS A 362 26.65 3.67 -16.53
C LYS A 362 25.50 3.14 -17.38
N TYR A 363 24.87 2.05 -16.97
CA TYR A 363 23.73 1.42 -17.68
C TYR A 363 22.38 1.91 -17.18
N HIS A 364 22.33 2.62 -16.05
CA HIS A 364 21.09 3.12 -15.49
C HIS A 364 20.54 4.33 -16.23
N ASN A 365 19.25 4.32 -16.45
CA ASN A 365 18.45 5.46 -16.85
C ASN A 365 17.68 6.02 -15.66
N ILE A 366 17.64 7.34 -15.51
CA ILE A 366 17.00 8.01 -14.39
C ILE A 366 15.49 8.03 -14.61
N ILE A 367 14.74 7.61 -13.57
CA ILE A 367 13.30 7.82 -13.48
C ILE A 367 13.05 9.31 -13.20
N LYS A 368 12.20 9.92 -14.03
CA LYS A 368 11.83 11.34 -13.96
C LYS A 368 10.32 11.51 -13.99
N PRO A 369 9.80 12.66 -13.54
CA PRO A 369 8.39 12.99 -13.75
C PRO A 369 7.98 12.75 -15.22
N ASP A 370 6.84 12.08 -15.42
CA ASP A 370 6.30 11.71 -16.73
C ASP A 370 7.16 10.75 -17.58
N ASN A 371 8.36 10.34 -17.12
CA ASN A 371 9.24 9.39 -17.79
C ASN A 371 9.74 8.27 -16.87
N PHE A 372 9.04 7.14 -16.90
CA PHE A 372 9.36 5.92 -16.13
C PHE A 372 10.07 4.85 -16.98
N ASN A 373 10.74 5.23 -18.06
CA ASN A 373 11.54 4.32 -18.88
C ASN A 373 12.96 4.09 -18.29
N GLY A 374 13.10 4.33 -17.00
CA GLY A 374 14.34 4.18 -16.26
C GLY A 374 14.27 3.04 -15.24
N ASP A 375 15.37 2.90 -14.52
CA ASP A 375 15.61 1.89 -13.50
C ASP A 375 16.44 2.43 -12.31
N TYR A 376 16.61 3.76 -12.23
CA TYR A 376 17.29 4.43 -11.13
C TYR A 376 16.48 5.61 -10.59
N ILE A 377 16.30 5.63 -9.27
CA ILE A 377 15.51 6.64 -8.54
C ILE A 377 16.44 7.52 -7.71
N HIS A 378 16.37 8.83 -7.92
CA HIS A 378 16.92 9.79 -6.98
C HIS A 378 15.90 10.03 -5.86
N TYR A 379 16.09 9.39 -4.70
CA TYR A 379 15.19 9.55 -3.57
C TYR A 379 15.34 10.90 -2.86
N GLY A 380 16.51 11.58 -3.04
CA GLY A 380 16.90 12.73 -2.24
C GLY A 380 17.18 12.31 -0.79
N VAL A 381 17.34 13.23 0.12
CA VAL A 381 17.61 12.95 1.54
C VAL A 381 16.32 12.45 2.22
N ARG A 382 16.00 11.17 1.99
CA ARG A 382 14.77 10.50 2.44
C ARG A 382 15.05 9.02 2.72
N GLU A 383 15.95 8.71 3.62
CA GLU A 383 16.40 7.35 3.90
C GLU A 383 15.25 6.44 4.33
N HIS A 384 14.39 6.93 5.22
CA HIS A 384 13.27 6.15 5.76
C HIS A 384 12.25 5.80 4.67
N ALA A 385 11.83 6.81 3.89
CA ALA A 385 10.90 6.55 2.78
C ALA A 385 11.55 5.74 1.66
N MET A 386 12.85 5.92 1.36
CA MET A 386 13.58 5.10 0.39
C MET A 386 13.40 3.62 0.68
N CYS A 387 13.73 3.18 1.90
CA CYS A 387 13.61 1.77 2.29
C CYS A 387 12.16 1.28 2.24
N ALA A 388 11.20 2.07 2.70
CA ALA A 388 9.79 1.69 2.65
C ALA A 388 9.24 1.66 1.21
N ILE A 389 9.64 2.60 0.35
CA ILE A 389 9.26 2.60 -1.08
C ILE A 389 9.84 1.37 -1.79
N MET A 390 11.08 1.00 -1.46
CA MET A 390 11.69 -0.25 -1.96
C MET A 390 10.88 -1.48 -1.55
N ASN A 391 10.37 -1.55 -0.31
CA ASN A 391 9.44 -2.61 0.08
C ASN A 391 8.23 -2.67 -0.84
N GLY A 392 7.62 -1.53 -1.16
CA GLY A 392 6.48 -1.47 -2.07
C GLY A 392 6.83 -1.92 -3.49
N ILE A 393 8.01 -1.56 -4.01
CA ILE A 393 8.50 -2.00 -5.33
C ILE A 393 8.67 -3.52 -5.36
N ALA A 394 9.29 -4.10 -4.32
CA ALA A 394 9.51 -5.54 -4.20
C ALA A 394 8.18 -6.32 -4.11
N LEU A 395 7.25 -5.86 -3.27
CA LEU A 395 5.93 -6.45 -3.08
C LEU A 395 5.05 -6.42 -4.35
N HIS A 396 5.27 -5.44 -5.22
CA HIS A 396 4.45 -5.26 -6.42
C HIS A 396 4.67 -6.35 -7.48
N SER A 397 5.94 -6.72 -7.71
CA SER A 397 6.34 -7.60 -8.81
C SER A 397 7.71 -8.25 -8.53
N ASN A 398 8.32 -8.83 -9.56
CA ASN A 398 9.64 -9.45 -9.45
C ASN A 398 10.81 -8.45 -9.50
N PHE A 399 10.58 -7.17 -9.25
CA PHE A 399 11.67 -6.21 -9.12
C PHE A 399 12.47 -6.47 -7.85
N ILE A 400 13.77 -6.24 -7.94
CA ILE A 400 14.70 -6.26 -6.82
C ILE A 400 15.22 -4.85 -6.64
N PRO A 401 14.63 -4.07 -5.73
CA PRO A 401 15.12 -2.73 -5.45
C PRO A 401 16.40 -2.79 -4.62
N TYR A 402 17.29 -1.83 -4.86
CA TYR A 402 18.41 -1.57 -3.99
C TYR A 402 18.57 -0.05 -3.77
N GLY A 403 19.03 0.32 -2.58
CA GLY A 403 19.19 1.71 -2.20
C GLY A 403 20.51 1.97 -1.48
N GLY A 404 21.13 3.10 -1.76
CA GLY A 404 22.38 3.50 -1.13
C GLY A 404 22.23 4.68 -0.18
N THR A 405 22.81 4.52 0.99
CA THR A 405 23.08 5.59 1.95
C THR A 405 24.35 5.24 2.73
N PHE A 406 24.88 6.14 3.57
CA PHE A 406 25.97 5.77 4.47
C PHE A 406 25.49 4.81 5.56
N LEU A 407 26.36 3.90 5.98
CA LEU A 407 26.01 2.87 6.96
C LEU A 407 25.35 3.44 8.23
N ILE A 408 25.86 4.56 8.74
CA ILE A 408 25.30 5.22 9.93
C ILE A 408 23.86 5.69 9.70
N PHE A 409 23.48 6.04 8.45
CA PHE A 409 22.12 6.51 8.14
C PHE A 409 21.12 5.37 7.99
N THR A 410 21.57 4.10 8.08
CA THR A 410 20.64 2.97 8.23
C THR A 410 19.81 3.06 9.51
N ASP A 411 20.23 3.82 10.49
CA ASP A 411 19.43 4.10 11.69
C ASP A 411 18.11 4.78 11.36
N TYR A 412 18.08 5.65 10.34
CA TYR A 412 16.82 6.23 9.83
C TYR A 412 15.94 5.19 9.11
N CYS A 413 16.54 4.20 8.47
CA CYS A 413 15.85 3.16 7.70
C CYS A 413 15.36 1.98 8.54
N LYS A 414 15.87 1.81 9.72
CA LYS A 414 15.72 0.62 10.57
C LYS A 414 14.30 0.07 10.67
N PRO A 415 13.24 0.89 10.87
CA PRO A 415 11.88 0.39 10.90
C PRO A 415 11.44 -0.26 9.58
N SER A 416 11.85 0.31 8.44
CA SER A 416 11.51 -0.21 7.11
C SER A 416 12.31 -1.45 6.74
N ILE A 417 13.59 -1.52 7.14
CA ILE A 417 14.44 -2.72 6.98
C ILE A 417 13.85 -3.89 7.77
N ARG A 418 13.41 -3.65 9.00
CA ARG A 418 12.71 -4.67 9.81
C ARG A 418 11.49 -5.23 9.09
N LEU A 419 10.69 -4.35 8.44
CA LEU A 419 9.51 -4.79 7.68
C LEU A 419 9.90 -5.52 6.41
N SER A 420 11.01 -5.20 5.75
CA SER A 420 11.53 -5.99 4.63
C SER A 420 11.77 -7.44 5.05
N ALA A 421 12.44 -7.63 6.20
CA ALA A 421 12.72 -8.96 6.75
C ALA A 421 11.43 -9.68 7.16
N LEU A 422 10.52 -9.00 7.86
CA LEU A 422 9.25 -9.58 8.31
C LEU A 422 8.37 -10.05 7.15
N MET A 423 8.38 -9.32 6.04
CA MET A 423 7.63 -9.66 4.82
C MET A 423 8.42 -10.58 3.86
N GLU A 424 9.63 -11.00 4.23
CA GLU A 424 10.53 -11.82 3.40
C GLU A 424 10.79 -11.20 2.02
N GLN A 425 10.91 -9.87 1.96
CA GLN A 425 11.14 -9.19 0.70
C GLN A 425 12.62 -9.04 0.39
N ARG A 426 12.94 -9.24 -0.89
CA ARG A 426 14.29 -9.06 -1.41
C ARG A 426 14.54 -7.59 -1.69
N VAL A 427 15.04 -6.87 -0.68
CA VAL A 427 15.48 -5.47 -0.73
C VAL A 427 16.96 -5.42 -0.35
N ILE A 428 17.76 -4.66 -1.08
CA ILE A 428 19.22 -4.59 -0.91
C ILE A 428 19.65 -3.16 -0.56
#